data_63adce8a379406065cd18acf5770b182
#
_entry.id   63adce8a379406065cd18acf5770b182
#
_cell.length_a   1.000
_cell.length_b   1.000
_cell.length_c   1.000
_cell.angle_alpha   90.00
_cell.angle_beta   90.00
_cell.angle_gamma   90.00
#
_symmetry.space_group_name_H-M   'P 1'
#
loop_
_entity.id
_entity.type
_entity.pdbx_description
1 polymer ?
#
loop_
_entity_poly.entity_id
_entity_poly.type
_entity_poly.pdbx_seq_one_letter_code
_entity_poly.pdbx_strand_id
1 'polypeptide(L)'
;MSPAAGPKRWALSGRIVTMAAEGDVIKSGTIFIEDSRIAAVVPKGQPAPTGFETTNPVATGGTIYPGLIELHNHLSYNILPLWQVPQPYGNRDQWQNAKSYKTSVTGPMSAIALADDGSLLPALVRYVEAKCMVAGTTTSQGITLSNWSGTIHKYYKGALRAAEIGSPPDLPRAHSKIPDIDAEDWAKFDKELKSSSCFLLHLSEGIDTKAHSHFLALRNPQGDWAIEPSLAGIHCTALDATDFGTMAENHAKVVWSPLSNLLLYGKTTDVAAARTAGLTIALGSDWSPSGSKNLLGELKAAKVVSAHFNLGFSDFDIVAMATRNPAAILKWDAKLGTIAKGKFADLLVVKGVTGDPYAHLIKSREQDIVLVTIGGRPRYGTKTVMQKAGGSGEALKIGSSARVIDFSSPDQDPGIEKVSLAEATSRLKAALGSLGALQTDSLAMSDAIARGTVSRTGWRLALDEQFGNNVQLRPRLAYDGVRTGPDLAAVAVTDEPLHPIKLDGLTVAGDPVFLDTLKNESNLPPGIAAGIAVFY
;
A
#
# COMPACT_ATOMS: atom_id res chain seq x y z
N MET A 1 -15.92 32.46 -24.26
CA MET A 1 -15.95 31.30 -23.37
C MET A 1 -16.19 30.08 -24.27
N SER A 2 -15.21 29.15 -24.38
CA SER A 2 -15.49 27.87 -25.05
C SER A 2 -16.56 27.15 -24.27
N PRO A 3 -17.54 26.50 -24.90
CA PRO A 3 -18.53 25.70 -24.21
C PRO A 3 -17.81 24.66 -23.36
N ALA A 4 -18.23 24.49 -22.09
CA ALA A 4 -17.69 23.46 -21.22
C ALA A 4 -17.80 22.12 -21.95
N ALA A 5 -16.70 21.37 -22.06
CA ALA A 5 -16.71 20.06 -22.66
C ALA A 5 -17.75 19.21 -21.91
N GLY A 6 -18.66 18.56 -22.62
CA GLY A 6 -19.67 17.67 -22.02
C GLY A 6 -18.99 16.54 -21.24
N PRO A 7 -19.75 15.83 -20.36
CA PRO A 7 -19.20 14.75 -19.56
C PRO A 7 -18.56 13.66 -20.42
N LYS A 8 -17.41 13.17 -19.99
CA LYS A 8 -16.72 12.08 -20.69
C LYS A 8 -17.44 10.76 -20.41
N ARG A 9 -18.04 10.18 -21.45
CA ARG A 9 -18.79 8.92 -21.38
C ARG A 9 -18.08 7.81 -22.14
N TRP A 10 -17.99 6.66 -21.52
CA TRP A 10 -17.43 5.45 -22.11
C TRP A 10 -17.91 4.21 -21.36
N ALA A 11 -17.61 3.00 -21.86
CA ALA A 11 -18.07 1.78 -21.23
C ALA A 11 -17.10 0.62 -21.40
N LEU A 12 -17.13 -0.33 -20.45
CA LEU A 12 -16.37 -1.58 -20.44
C LEU A 12 -17.32 -2.76 -20.46
N SER A 13 -17.05 -3.78 -21.28
CA SER A 13 -17.79 -5.04 -21.25
C SER A 13 -16.91 -6.22 -20.88
N GLY A 14 -17.46 -7.14 -20.06
CA GLY A 14 -16.76 -8.34 -19.56
C GLY A 14 -17.60 -9.14 -18.58
N ARG A 15 -17.00 -10.09 -17.88
CA ARG A 15 -17.56 -10.68 -16.66
C ARG A 15 -17.35 -9.68 -15.53
N ILE A 16 -18.35 -9.42 -14.70
CA ILE A 16 -18.30 -8.41 -13.65
C ILE A 16 -18.48 -9.09 -12.30
N VAL A 17 -17.52 -8.91 -11.42
CA VAL A 17 -17.53 -9.36 -10.01
C VAL A 17 -17.76 -8.13 -9.16
N THR A 18 -18.96 -7.95 -8.64
CA THR A 18 -19.31 -6.69 -7.97
C THR A 18 -18.71 -6.55 -6.58
N MET A 19 -18.35 -7.65 -5.93
CA MET A 19 -17.93 -7.73 -4.53
C MET A 19 -18.97 -7.21 -3.51
N ALA A 20 -20.23 -7.01 -3.92
CA ALA A 20 -21.30 -6.63 -2.99
C ALA A 20 -21.67 -7.79 -2.05
N ALA A 21 -21.72 -9.00 -2.58
CA ALA A 21 -21.87 -10.24 -1.81
C ALA A 21 -21.10 -11.38 -2.51
N GLU A 22 -20.90 -12.48 -1.81
CA GLU A 22 -20.38 -13.71 -2.41
C GLU A 22 -21.35 -14.20 -3.50
N GLY A 23 -20.80 -14.57 -4.67
CA GLY A 23 -21.59 -15.03 -5.80
C GLY A 23 -22.29 -13.92 -6.60
N ASP A 24 -22.18 -12.65 -6.21
CA ASP A 24 -22.71 -11.53 -7.00
C ASP A 24 -21.83 -11.25 -8.23
N VAL A 25 -22.08 -12.05 -9.27
CA VAL A 25 -21.31 -12.10 -10.51
C VAL A 25 -22.22 -12.00 -11.72
N ILE A 26 -22.02 -10.96 -12.52
CA ILE A 26 -22.66 -10.81 -13.83
C ILE A 26 -21.77 -11.50 -14.87
N LYS A 27 -22.19 -12.68 -15.36
CA LYS A 27 -21.40 -13.51 -16.29
C LYS A 27 -20.97 -12.76 -17.57
N SER A 28 -21.82 -11.85 -18.04
CA SER A 28 -21.53 -10.94 -19.15
C SER A 28 -22.34 -9.66 -18.97
N GLY A 29 -21.69 -8.53 -18.91
CA GLY A 29 -22.32 -7.25 -18.67
C GLY A 29 -21.47 -6.08 -19.15
N THR A 30 -22.02 -4.88 -18.98
CA THR A 30 -21.37 -3.62 -19.33
C THR A 30 -21.41 -2.67 -18.14
N ILE A 31 -20.27 -2.06 -17.83
CA ILE A 31 -20.15 -0.95 -16.89
C ILE A 31 -20.09 0.34 -17.72
N PHE A 32 -21.06 1.20 -17.54
CA PHE A 32 -21.10 2.54 -18.14
C PHE A 32 -20.49 3.54 -17.17
N ILE A 33 -19.58 4.37 -17.68
CA ILE A 33 -18.79 5.31 -16.88
C ILE A 33 -19.03 6.72 -17.41
N GLU A 34 -19.35 7.62 -16.50
CA GLU A 34 -19.46 9.06 -16.75
C GLU A 34 -18.48 9.79 -15.85
N ASP A 35 -17.52 10.48 -16.45
CA ASP A 35 -16.40 11.14 -15.77
C ASP A 35 -15.66 10.17 -14.81
N SER A 36 -15.80 10.37 -13.52
CA SER A 36 -15.14 9.52 -12.50
C SER A 36 -16.03 8.41 -11.94
N ARG A 37 -17.32 8.34 -12.34
CA ARG A 37 -18.33 7.52 -11.67
C ARG A 37 -18.88 6.42 -12.58
N ILE A 38 -19.31 5.34 -11.94
CA ILE A 38 -20.12 4.30 -12.58
C ILE A 38 -21.54 4.84 -12.73
N ALA A 39 -21.97 5.09 -13.96
CA ALA A 39 -23.32 5.55 -14.29
C ALA A 39 -24.34 4.40 -14.21
N ALA A 40 -23.95 3.21 -14.69
CA ALA A 40 -24.77 2.00 -14.62
C ALA A 40 -23.91 0.73 -14.74
N VAL A 41 -24.47 -0.38 -14.25
CA VAL A 41 -23.97 -1.74 -14.46
C VAL A 41 -25.13 -2.55 -15.07
N VAL A 42 -24.95 -3.03 -16.29
CA VAL A 42 -26.06 -3.59 -17.08
C VAL A 42 -25.69 -4.99 -17.58
N PRO A 43 -26.47 -6.03 -17.27
CA PRO A 43 -26.30 -7.36 -17.87
C PRO A 43 -26.42 -7.34 -19.39
N LYS A 44 -25.74 -8.26 -20.06
CA LYS A 44 -25.82 -8.41 -21.52
C LYS A 44 -27.27 -8.61 -21.97
N GLY A 45 -27.66 -7.92 -23.05
CA GLY A 45 -29.01 -7.98 -23.62
C GLY A 45 -30.00 -6.95 -23.06
N GLN A 46 -29.63 -6.21 -22.05
CA GLN A 46 -30.40 -5.07 -21.56
C GLN A 46 -29.99 -3.78 -22.29
N PRO A 47 -30.90 -2.80 -22.46
CA PRO A 47 -30.61 -1.55 -23.14
C PRO A 47 -29.54 -0.72 -22.39
N ALA A 48 -28.80 0.07 -23.15
CA ALA A 48 -27.90 1.07 -22.56
C ALA A 48 -28.70 2.13 -21.78
N PRO A 49 -28.13 2.67 -20.68
CA PRO A 49 -28.80 3.74 -19.95
C PRO A 49 -28.88 5.03 -20.78
N THR A 50 -29.84 5.89 -20.44
CA THR A 50 -30.03 7.21 -21.08
C THR A 50 -28.71 7.98 -21.13
N GLY A 51 -28.39 8.52 -22.31
CA GLY A 51 -27.16 9.25 -22.59
C GLY A 51 -25.96 8.38 -22.96
N PHE A 52 -26.14 7.05 -23.04
CA PHE A 52 -25.12 6.09 -23.50
C PHE A 52 -25.58 5.27 -24.73
N GLU A 53 -26.63 5.67 -25.38
CA GLU A 53 -27.26 4.92 -26.51
C GLU A 53 -26.28 4.69 -27.67
N THR A 54 -25.36 5.62 -27.87
CA THR A 54 -24.35 5.56 -28.94
C THR A 54 -22.97 5.11 -28.43
N THR A 55 -22.85 4.79 -27.15
CA THR A 55 -21.56 4.39 -26.54
C THR A 55 -21.23 2.94 -26.87
N ASN A 56 -20.19 2.72 -27.63
CA ASN A 56 -19.67 1.38 -27.91
C ASN A 56 -18.80 0.87 -26.75
N PRO A 57 -19.21 -0.18 -26.04
CA PRO A 57 -18.40 -0.71 -24.94
C PRO A 57 -17.05 -1.26 -25.41
N VAL A 58 -15.98 -0.94 -24.70
CA VAL A 58 -14.68 -1.55 -24.90
C VAL A 58 -14.74 -3.01 -24.41
N ALA A 59 -14.66 -3.95 -25.33
CA ALA A 59 -14.61 -5.38 -25.01
C ALA A 59 -13.26 -5.70 -24.35
N THR A 60 -13.30 -6.08 -23.07
CA THR A 60 -12.07 -6.37 -22.30
C THR A 60 -11.55 -7.79 -22.52
N GLY A 61 -12.43 -8.74 -22.86
CA GLY A 61 -12.11 -10.18 -22.86
C GLY A 61 -11.75 -10.73 -21.49
N GLY A 62 -12.06 -9.99 -20.42
CA GLY A 62 -11.65 -10.26 -19.06
C GLY A 62 -12.75 -10.19 -18.03
N THR A 63 -12.34 -10.43 -16.78
CA THR A 63 -13.18 -10.27 -15.60
C THR A 63 -12.85 -8.93 -14.95
N ILE A 64 -13.88 -8.16 -14.63
CA ILE A 64 -13.81 -6.82 -14.06
C ILE A 64 -14.11 -6.91 -12.57
N TYR A 65 -13.18 -6.44 -11.75
CA TYR A 65 -13.26 -6.35 -10.30
C TYR A 65 -13.20 -4.89 -9.86
N PRO A 66 -13.58 -4.55 -8.60
CA PRO A 66 -13.17 -3.29 -8.00
C PRO A 66 -11.64 -3.22 -7.99
N GLY A 67 -11.08 -2.01 -8.10
CA GLY A 67 -9.66 -1.79 -7.91
C GLY A 67 -9.21 -2.22 -6.51
N LEU A 68 -8.00 -2.74 -6.40
CA LEU A 68 -7.46 -3.19 -5.12
C LEU A 68 -7.14 -1.98 -4.23
N ILE A 69 -7.46 -2.12 -2.94
CA ILE A 69 -7.24 -1.10 -1.89
C ILE A 69 -6.32 -1.69 -0.84
N GLU A 70 -5.19 -1.07 -0.64
CA GLU A 70 -4.11 -1.53 0.24
C GLU A 70 -3.99 -0.61 1.46
N LEU A 71 -4.16 -1.16 2.67
CA LEU A 71 -4.15 -0.36 3.90
C LEU A 71 -2.85 -0.42 4.68
N HIS A 72 -1.89 -1.21 4.23
CA HIS A 72 -0.57 -1.27 4.84
C HIS A 72 0.50 -1.41 3.76
N ASN A 73 1.22 -0.32 3.52
CA ASN A 73 2.34 -0.29 2.58
C ASN A 73 3.28 0.89 2.87
N HIS A 74 4.57 0.60 2.99
CA HIS A 74 5.62 1.61 3.06
C HIS A 74 6.17 1.87 1.66
N LEU A 75 5.36 2.52 0.80
CA LEU A 75 5.60 2.65 -0.65
C LEU A 75 7.01 3.11 -1.01
N SER A 76 7.59 4.04 -0.26
CA SER A 76 8.93 4.58 -0.54
C SER A 76 10.03 3.53 -0.51
N TYR A 77 9.86 2.48 0.28
CA TYR A 77 10.84 1.39 0.41
C TYR A 77 10.71 0.33 -0.69
N ASN A 78 9.67 0.38 -1.52
CA ASN A 78 9.40 -0.62 -2.56
C ASN A 78 10.33 -0.54 -3.78
N ILE A 79 11.38 0.25 -3.70
CA ILE A 79 12.53 0.21 -4.61
C ILE A 79 13.60 -0.78 -4.16
N LEU A 80 13.55 -1.25 -2.92
CA LEU A 80 14.51 -2.20 -2.36
C LEU A 80 14.04 -3.64 -2.55
N PRO A 81 14.94 -4.59 -2.80
CA PRO A 81 14.61 -6.01 -2.89
C PRO A 81 14.28 -6.60 -1.53
N LEU A 82 13.77 -7.82 -1.53
CA LEU A 82 13.55 -8.60 -0.32
C LEU A 82 14.84 -8.70 0.49
N TRP A 83 14.78 -8.27 1.74
CA TRP A 83 15.85 -8.42 2.72
C TRP A 83 15.83 -9.85 3.25
N GLN A 84 16.96 -10.54 3.16
CA GLN A 84 17.09 -11.85 3.79
C GLN A 84 17.15 -11.68 5.31
N VAL A 85 16.05 -12.01 5.99
CA VAL A 85 15.89 -11.85 7.42
C VAL A 85 16.71 -12.90 8.16
N PRO A 86 17.74 -12.53 8.95
CA PRO A 86 18.72 -13.50 9.46
C PRO A 86 18.17 -14.47 10.51
N GLN A 87 17.10 -14.08 11.20
CA GLN A 87 16.43 -14.88 12.23
C GLN A 87 15.04 -14.33 12.53
N PRO A 88 14.12 -15.12 13.09
CA PRO A 88 12.87 -14.58 13.58
C PRO A 88 13.12 -13.68 14.80
N TYR A 89 12.40 -12.57 14.89
CA TYR A 89 12.49 -11.59 15.96
C TYR A 89 11.30 -11.69 16.92
N GLY A 90 11.46 -11.24 18.15
CA GLY A 90 10.38 -11.17 19.13
C GLY A 90 9.47 -9.95 18.93
N ASN A 91 10.06 -8.83 18.51
CA ASN A 91 9.33 -7.58 18.32
C ASN A 91 10.08 -6.64 17.36
N ARG A 92 9.41 -5.55 17.00
CA ARG A 92 9.89 -4.56 16.04
C ARG A 92 11.23 -3.92 16.44
N ASP A 93 11.44 -3.59 17.70
CA ASP A 93 12.67 -2.92 18.16
C ASP A 93 13.91 -3.78 17.92
N GLN A 94 13.75 -5.11 17.89
CA GLN A 94 14.87 -6.01 17.67
C GLN A 94 15.37 -5.97 16.23
N TRP A 95 14.48 -6.08 15.24
CA TRP A 95 14.92 -6.10 13.85
C TRP A 95 15.33 -4.71 13.34
N GLN A 96 14.72 -3.63 13.84
CA GLN A 96 15.14 -2.26 13.51
C GLN A 96 16.58 -1.96 13.94
N ASN A 97 17.09 -2.64 14.97
CA ASN A 97 18.46 -2.49 15.44
C ASN A 97 19.45 -3.46 14.76
N ALA A 98 18.98 -4.42 13.96
CA ALA A 98 19.85 -5.38 13.29
C ALA A 98 20.77 -4.69 12.26
N LYS A 99 22.06 -5.08 12.26
CA LYS A 99 23.05 -4.53 11.32
C LYS A 99 22.63 -4.75 9.86
N SER A 100 22.14 -5.94 9.54
CA SER A 100 21.70 -6.29 8.18
C SER A 100 20.50 -5.43 7.73
N TYR A 101 19.57 -5.10 8.63
CA TYR A 101 18.48 -4.18 8.36
C TYR A 101 19.01 -2.77 8.03
N LYS A 102 19.94 -2.28 8.85
CA LYS A 102 20.56 -0.95 8.64
C LYS A 102 21.29 -0.86 7.30
N THR A 103 21.98 -1.91 6.89
CA THR A 103 22.74 -1.90 5.62
C THR A 103 21.90 -2.23 4.39
N SER A 104 20.78 -2.94 4.54
CA SER A 104 19.92 -3.37 3.41
C SER A 104 18.68 -2.52 3.22
N VAL A 105 18.20 -1.81 4.26
CA VAL A 105 16.94 -1.06 4.22
C VAL A 105 17.13 0.40 4.61
N THR A 106 17.38 0.71 5.89
CA THR A 106 17.36 2.11 6.34
C THR A 106 18.52 2.93 5.80
N GLY A 107 19.73 2.36 5.75
CA GLY A 107 20.90 3.04 5.20
C GLY A 107 20.75 3.43 3.74
N PRO A 108 20.39 2.51 2.84
CA PRO A 108 20.09 2.83 1.44
C PRO A 108 19.03 3.91 1.28
N MET A 109 17.91 3.84 2.01
CA MET A 109 16.86 4.84 1.93
C MET A 109 17.29 6.19 2.49
N SER A 110 18.05 6.21 3.59
CA SER A 110 18.62 7.44 4.15
C SER A 110 19.59 8.10 3.18
N ALA A 111 20.45 7.32 2.53
CA ALA A 111 21.37 7.84 1.52
C ALA A 111 20.62 8.46 0.33
N ILE A 112 19.56 7.79 -0.16
CA ILE A 112 18.72 8.32 -1.24
C ILE A 112 18.00 9.60 -0.81
N ALA A 113 17.38 9.61 0.39
CA ALA A 113 16.58 10.75 0.86
C ALA A 113 17.42 12.01 1.15
N LEU A 114 18.68 11.85 1.59
CA LEU A 114 19.55 12.97 1.98
C LEU A 114 20.47 13.43 0.87
N ALA A 115 20.97 12.53 0.00
CA ALA A 115 21.81 12.90 -1.12
C ALA A 115 21.02 13.47 -2.31
N ASP A 116 19.66 13.34 -2.29
CA ASP A 116 18.81 13.74 -3.40
C ASP A 116 18.96 15.24 -3.73
N ASP A 117 19.39 15.51 -4.94
CA ASP A 117 19.46 16.86 -5.53
C ASP A 117 18.12 17.35 -6.09
N GLY A 118 17.04 16.62 -5.84
CA GLY A 118 15.70 16.82 -6.38
C GLY A 118 15.36 15.91 -7.57
N SER A 119 16.27 15.00 -7.95
CA SER A 119 16.07 14.10 -9.09
C SER A 119 15.57 12.71 -8.70
N LEU A 120 15.91 12.24 -7.50
CA LEU A 120 15.57 10.89 -7.02
C LEU A 120 14.14 10.78 -6.49
N LEU A 121 13.65 11.79 -5.78
CA LEU A 121 12.27 11.78 -5.27
C LEU A 121 11.22 11.59 -6.38
N PRO A 122 11.24 12.38 -7.49
CA PRO A 122 10.33 12.15 -8.60
C PRO A 122 10.47 10.75 -9.23
N ALA A 123 11.70 10.26 -9.34
CA ALA A 123 11.96 8.93 -9.89
C ALA A 123 11.40 7.83 -8.98
N LEU A 124 11.60 7.94 -7.67
CA LEU A 124 11.08 7.00 -6.67
C LEU A 124 9.55 6.94 -6.73
N VAL A 125 8.88 8.08 -6.67
CA VAL A 125 7.41 8.12 -6.69
C VAL A 125 6.88 7.50 -7.98
N ARG A 126 7.43 7.87 -9.12
CA ARG A 126 7.05 7.32 -10.43
C ARG A 126 7.17 5.79 -10.45
N TYR A 127 8.26 5.27 -9.92
CA TYR A 127 8.52 3.84 -9.91
C TYR A 127 7.57 3.06 -9.00
N VAL A 128 7.34 3.53 -7.77
CA VAL A 128 6.49 2.80 -6.83
C VAL A 128 5.00 2.91 -7.15
N GLU A 129 4.54 4.04 -7.73
CA GLU A 129 3.20 4.12 -8.29
C GLU A 129 3.01 3.15 -9.47
N ALA A 130 4.01 3.01 -10.35
CA ALA A 130 3.98 2.01 -11.41
C ALA A 130 3.83 0.61 -10.83
N LYS A 131 4.58 0.28 -9.78
CA LYS A 131 4.56 -1.03 -9.10
C LYS A 131 3.17 -1.37 -8.54
N CYS A 132 2.47 -0.39 -7.97
CA CYS A 132 1.08 -0.53 -7.54
C CYS A 132 0.13 -0.76 -8.72
N MET A 133 0.18 0.10 -9.73
CA MET A 133 -0.76 0.06 -10.85
C MET A 133 -0.59 -1.19 -11.71
N VAL A 134 0.63 -1.70 -11.93
CA VAL A 134 0.85 -2.94 -12.68
C VAL A 134 0.30 -4.17 -11.95
N ALA A 135 0.05 -4.06 -10.66
CA ALA A 135 -0.56 -5.10 -9.81
C ALA A 135 -2.06 -4.89 -9.55
N GLY A 136 -2.68 -3.86 -10.12
CA GLY A 136 -4.12 -3.60 -9.95
C GLY A 136 -4.49 -2.79 -8.71
N THR A 137 -3.53 -2.31 -7.93
CA THR A 137 -3.78 -1.45 -6.78
C THR A 137 -4.17 -0.05 -7.27
N THR A 138 -5.29 0.46 -6.79
CA THR A 138 -5.83 1.79 -7.12
C THR A 138 -5.75 2.77 -5.96
N THR A 139 -5.62 2.23 -4.74
CA THR A 139 -5.48 2.99 -3.50
C THR A 139 -4.45 2.31 -2.60
N SER A 140 -3.56 3.09 -1.99
CA SER A 140 -2.59 2.63 -1.01
C SER A 140 -2.39 3.68 0.09
N GLN A 141 -1.59 3.36 1.11
CA GLN A 141 -1.02 4.38 1.98
C GLN A 141 -0.12 5.31 1.16
N GLY A 142 -0.04 6.57 1.57
CA GLY A 142 0.68 7.61 0.82
C GLY A 142 2.17 7.67 1.14
N ILE A 143 2.93 8.26 0.22
CA ILE A 143 4.33 8.61 0.45
C ILE A 143 4.39 9.90 1.24
N THR A 144 5.05 9.88 2.39
CA THR A 144 5.21 11.06 3.23
C THR A 144 6.41 11.87 2.75
N LEU A 145 6.19 13.17 2.64
CA LEU A 145 7.22 14.17 2.33
C LEU A 145 7.41 15.09 3.52
N SER A 146 8.65 15.55 3.70
CA SER A 146 9.03 16.56 4.68
C SER A 146 9.67 17.74 3.97
N ASN A 147 9.47 18.95 4.47
CA ASN A 147 10.34 20.05 4.08
C ASN A 147 11.76 19.83 4.65
N TRP A 148 12.73 20.57 4.14
CA TRP A 148 14.14 20.40 4.58
C TRP A 148 14.38 20.77 6.04
N SER A 149 13.54 21.61 6.64
CA SER A 149 13.60 21.91 8.09
C SER A 149 13.00 20.81 8.98
N GLY A 150 12.30 19.83 8.41
CA GLY A 150 11.63 18.78 9.18
C GLY A 150 10.38 19.22 9.94
N THR A 151 9.91 20.45 9.72
CA THR A 151 8.79 21.04 10.49
C THR A 151 7.43 20.85 9.83
N ILE A 152 7.39 20.64 8.51
CA ILE A 152 6.16 20.49 7.75
C ILE A 152 6.20 19.17 7.00
N HIS A 153 5.13 18.40 7.14
CA HIS A 153 4.94 17.13 6.45
C HIS A 153 3.69 17.18 5.58
N LYS A 154 3.71 16.47 4.47
CA LYS A 154 2.54 16.22 3.62
C LYS A 154 2.64 14.85 2.97
N TYR A 155 1.53 14.36 2.44
CA TYR A 155 1.52 13.21 1.55
C TYR A 155 1.64 13.65 0.10
N TYR A 156 2.43 12.91 -0.67
CA TYR A 156 2.60 13.13 -2.10
C TYR A 156 1.28 12.88 -2.85
N LYS A 157 0.93 13.79 -3.78
CA LYS A 157 -0.22 13.65 -4.67
C LYS A 157 0.21 13.15 -6.03
N GLY A 158 -0.18 11.94 -6.40
CA GLY A 158 0.14 11.31 -7.66
C GLY A 158 -1.08 10.79 -8.43
N ALA A 159 -0.85 9.77 -9.23
CA ALA A 159 -1.90 9.09 -9.99
C ALA A 159 -2.65 8.07 -9.14
N LEU A 160 -1.96 7.47 -8.17
CA LEU A 160 -2.53 6.54 -7.20
C LEU A 160 -3.30 7.32 -6.12
N ARG A 161 -4.42 6.76 -5.62
CA ARG A 161 -5.08 7.35 -4.45
C ARG A 161 -4.27 7.05 -3.20
N ALA A 162 -4.06 8.06 -2.35
CA ALA A 162 -3.50 7.88 -1.02
C ALA A 162 -4.63 7.95 0.03
N ALA A 163 -4.66 6.98 0.94
CA ALA A 163 -5.67 6.90 2.00
C ALA A 163 -5.67 8.16 2.88
N GLU A 164 -4.50 8.72 3.16
CA GLU A 164 -4.31 9.90 4.01
C GLU A 164 -4.66 11.23 3.33
N ILE A 165 -4.75 11.22 2.00
CA ILE A 165 -5.21 12.40 1.25
C ILE A 165 -6.72 12.37 1.09
N GLY A 166 -7.28 11.23 0.71
CA GLY A 166 -8.70 11.09 0.43
C GLY A 166 -9.22 12.05 -0.65
N SER A 167 -10.49 12.36 -0.59
CA SER A 167 -11.18 13.42 -1.38
C SER A 167 -12.47 13.79 -0.64
N PRO A 168 -12.38 14.50 0.49
CA PRO A 168 -13.57 14.88 1.26
C PRO A 168 -14.54 15.73 0.42
N PRO A 169 -15.88 15.63 0.64
CA PRO A 169 -16.52 14.79 1.68
C PRO A 169 -16.67 13.30 1.29
N ASP A 170 -16.50 12.92 0.05
CA ASP A 170 -16.78 11.58 -0.47
C ASP A 170 -15.84 10.50 0.08
N LEU A 171 -14.57 10.82 0.23
CA LEU A 171 -13.51 9.94 0.72
C LEU A 171 -12.78 10.64 1.88
N PRO A 172 -13.24 10.46 3.13
CA PRO A 172 -12.58 11.06 4.28
C PRO A 172 -11.12 10.59 4.40
N ARG A 173 -10.26 11.44 4.96
CA ARG A 173 -8.83 11.16 5.12
C ARG A 173 -8.62 10.13 6.23
N ALA A 174 -7.76 9.15 5.97
CA ALA A 174 -7.22 8.30 7.01
C ALA A 174 -6.06 8.99 7.73
N HIS A 175 -5.84 8.60 8.98
CA HIS A 175 -4.61 8.89 9.71
C HIS A 175 -3.76 7.62 9.74
N SER A 176 -2.47 7.75 9.54
CA SER A 176 -1.53 6.63 9.61
C SER A 176 -0.41 6.94 10.59
N LYS A 177 -0.07 5.98 11.41
CA LYS A 177 1.06 6.08 12.35
C LYS A 177 1.80 4.76 12.42
N ILE A 178 3.13 4.86 12.44
CA ILE A 178 4.01 3.71 12.41
C ILE A 178 4.34 3.19 13.81
N PRO A 179 4.72 4.04 14.80
CA PRO A 179 5.09 3.50 16.09
C PRO A 179 3.90 3.03 16.90
N ASP A 180 4.09 1.92 17.57
CA ASP A 180 3.24 1.46 18.65
C ASP A 180 3.09 2.56 19.73
N ILE A 181 1.98 2.51 20.42
CA ILE A 181 1.65 3.47 21.47
C ILE A 181 2.23 3.00 22.79
N ASP A 182 2.82 3.93 23.52
CA ASP A 182 2.76 3.86 24.97
C ASP A 182 1.71 4.88 25.46
N ALA A 183 0.92 4.49 26.46
CA ALA A 183 -0.27 5.21 26.91
C ALA A 183 0.03 6.41 27.81
N GLU A 184 1.24 6.94 27.82
CA GLU A 184 1.60 8.07 28.68
C GLU A 184 0.74 9.33 28.42
N ASP A 185 0.08 9.43 27.24
CA ASP A 185 -0.89 10.47 26.92
C ASP A 185 -2.18 9.88 26.33
N TRP A 186 -2.72 8.93 27.03
CA TRP A 186 -3.93 8.21 26.66
C TRP A 186 -5.07 9.15 26.21
N ALA A 187 -5.29 10.24 26.93
CA ALA A 187 -6.37 11.18 26.65
C ALA A 187 -6.22 11.88 25.29
N LYS A 188 -4.99 12.19 24.89
CA LYS A 188 -4.71 12.77 23.57
C LYS A 188 -4.98 11.78 22.48
N PHE A 189 -4.52 10.55 22.65
CA PHE A 189 -4.72 9.50 21.67
C PHE A 189 -6.20 9.12 21.49
N ASP A 190 -6.93 8.95 22.59
CA ASP A 190 -8.36 8.72 22.58
C ASP A 190 -9.10 9.83 21.82
N LYS A 191 -8.74 11.10 22.06
CA LYS A 191 -9.28 12.25 21.34
C LYS A 191 -8.95 12.19 19.83
N GLU A 192 -7.74 11.79 19.45
CA GLU A 192 -7.37 11.63 18.03
C GLU A 192 -8.20 10.52 17.38
N LEU A 193 -8.38 9.38 18.02
CA LEU A 193 -9.22 8.30 17.52
C LEU A 193 -10.67 8.76 17.30
N LYS A 194 -11.26 9.44 18.29
CA LYS A 194 -12.64 9.96 18.24
C LYS A 194 -12.85 10.99 17.13
N SER A 195 -11.81 11.73 16.77
CA SER A 195 -11.87 12.73 15.70
C SER A 195 -11.55 12.18 14.30
N SER A 196 -11.05 10.96 14.21
CA SER A 196 -10.62 10.32 12.97
C SER A 196 -11.72 9.49 12.33
N SER A 197 -11.82 9.49 11.01
CA SER A 197 -12.68 8.54 10.26
C SER A 197 -12.08 7.13 10.21
N CYS A 198 -10.75 7.06 10.07
CA CYS A 198 -9.95 5.85 10.09
C CYS A 198 -8.56 6.20 10.63
N PHE A 199 -8.04 5.36 11.51
CA PHE A 199 -6.73 5.48 12.12
C PHE A 199 -5.95 4.16 11.94
N LEU A 200 -5.00 4.16 11.03
CA LEU A 200 -4.14 3.02 10.70
C LEU A 200 -2.92 3.05 11.63
N LEU A 201 -2.83 2.10 12.54
CA LEU A 201 -1.80 2.04 13.57
C LEU A 201 -1.08 0.70 13.53
N HIS A 202 0.26 0.70 13.43
CA HIS A 202 1.04 -0.49 13.77
C HIS A 202 0.79 -0.79 15.24
N LEU A 203 0.20 -1.94 15.52
CA LEU A 203 -0.25 -2.33 16.86
C LEU A 203 0.29 -3.70 17.21
N SER A 204 1.06 -3.76 18.30
CA SER A 204 1.58 -5.01 18.85
C SER A 204 2.28 -5.88 17.80
N GLU A 205 3.17 -5.24 17.04
CA GLU A 205 3.97 -5.87 16.01
C GLU A 205 5.12 -6.68 16.63
N GLY A 206 4.95 -7.98 16.66
CA GLY A 206 5.85 -8.95 17.28
C GLY A 206 5.10 -10.13 17.90
N ILE A 207 5.81 -10.94 18.67
CA ILE A 207 5.27 -12.19 19.26
C ILE A 207 5.63 -12.36 20.74
N ASP A 208 6.29 -11.37 21.34
CA ASP A 208 6.71 -11.40 22.73
C ASP A 208 5.84 -10.49 23.62
N THR A 209 6.12 -10.53 24.92
CA THR A 209 5.39 -9.74 25.91
C THR A 209 5.58 -8.24 25.73
N LYS A 210 6.70 -7.80 25.16
CA LYS A 210 6.93 -6.39 24.87
C LYS A 210 5.99 -5.91 23.77
N ALA A 211 5.86 -6.66 22.68
CA ALA A 211 4.90 -6.34 21.62
C ALA A 211 3.45 -6.35 22.15
N HIS A 212 3.07 -7.35 22.98
CA HIS A 212 1.75 -7.39 23.59
C HIS A 212 1.51 -6.21 24.54
N SER A 213 2.53 -5.74 25.26
CA SER A 213 2.39 -4.59 26.17
C SER A 213 1.94 -3.29 25.46
N HIS A 214 2.19 -3.16 24.16
CA HIS A 214 1.70 -2.02 23.38
C HIS A 214 0.17 -2.00 23.25
N PHE A 215 -0.47 -3.16 23.14
CA PHE A 215 -1.93 -3.25 23.21
C PHE A 215 -2.44 -2.91 24.62
N LEU A 216 -1.82 -3.47 25.66
CA LEU A 216 -2.22 -3.20 27.03
C LEU A 216 -2.06 -1.73 27.41
N ALA A 217 -1.12 -1.01 26.77
CA ALA A 217 -0.93 0.42 26.94
C ALA A 217 -2.10 1.28 26.40
N LEU A 218 -3.01 0.71 25.59
CA LEU A 218 -4.25 1.39 25.19
C LEU A 218 -5.27 1.48 26.34
N ARG A 219 -5.01 0.84 27.46
CA ARG A 219 -5.87 0.86 28.65
C ARG A 219 -5.34 1.84 29.68
N ASN A 220 -6.18 2.78 30.11
CA ASN A 220 -5.81 3.71 31.18
C ASN A 220 -5.84 3.04 32.57
N PRO A 221 -5.28 3.68 33.62
CA PRO A 221 -5.31 3.14 34.99
C PRO A 221 -6.71 2.94 35.55
N GLN A 222 -7.73 3.61 35.02
CA GLN A 222 -9.15 3.48 35.40
C GLN A 222 -9.83 2.28 34.74
N GLY A 223 -9.17 1.70 33.73
CA GLY A 223 -9.66 0.52 33.02
C GLY A 223 -10.32 0.81 31.69
N ASP A 224 -10.41 2.07 31.25
CA ASP A 224 -10.99 2.46 29.97
C ASP A 224 -9.99 2.22 28.82
N TRP A 225 -10.52 1.82 27.66
CA TRP A 225 -9.73 1.60 26.47
C TRP A 225 -9.74 2.78 25.51
N ALA A 226 -8.58 3.18 25.01
CA ALA A 226 -8.45 4.03 23.82
C ALA A 226 -8.56 3.18 22.56
N ILE A 227 -9.73 2.58 22.35
CA ILE A 227 -10.06 1.78 21.17
C ILE A 227 -11.40 2.28 20.67
N GLU A 228 -11.44 2.77 19.43
CA GLU A 228 -12.61 3.40 18.84
C GLU A 228 -12.94 2.74 17.49
N PRO A 229 -14.15 2.93 16.95
CA PRO A 229 -14.51 2.42 15.62
C PRO A 229 -13.62 2.95 14.48
N SER A 230 -12.81 3.93 14.71
CA SER A 230 -11.81 4.44 13.75
C SER A 230 -10.53 3.63 13.74
N LEU A 231 -10.19 2.90 14.81
CA LEU A 231 -8.94 2.17 14.94
C LEU A 231 -8.89 0.96 13.99
N ALA A 232 -7.84 0.89 13.20
CA ALA A 232 -7.45 -0.29 12.44
C ALA A 232 -6.01 -0.67 12.83
N GLY A 233 -5.87 -1.74 13.62
CA GLY A 233 -4.59 -2.27 14.05
C GLY A 233 -3.90 -2.99 12.90
N ILE A 234 -2.70 -2.54 12.53
CA ILE A 234 -1.85 -3.20 11.55
C ILE A 234 -1.00 -4.24 12.29
N HIS A 235 -0.76 -5.38 11.68
CA HIS A 235 -0.13 -6.57 12.22
C HIS A 235 -0.94 -7.25 13.33
N CYS A 236 -1.01 -6.67 14.53
CA CYS A 236 -1.66 -7.28 15.70
C CYS A 236 -1.13 -8.69 16.01
N THR A 237 0.16 -8.95 15.75
CA THR A 237 0.73 -10.30 15.76
C THR A 237 0.85 -10.89 17.16
N ALA A 238 1.00 -10.02 18.19
CA ALA A 238 1.09 -10.43 19.58
C ALA A 238 -0.28 -10.55 20.29
N LEU A 239 -1.39 -10.28 19.60
CA LEU A 239 -2.73 -10.32 20.19
C LEU A 239 -3.30 -11.75 20.23
N ASP A 240 -4.08 -12.01 21.26
CA ASP A 240 -4.81 -13.27 21.44
C ASP A 240 -6.34 -13.09 21.23
N ALA A 241 -7.09 -14.16 21.43
CA ALA A 241 -8.55 -14.14 21.29
C ALA A 241 -9.26 -13.17 22.24
N THR A 242 -8.70 -12.95 23.44
CA THR A 242 -9.27 -12.02 24.44
C THR A 242 -9.08 -10.57 23.98
N ASP A 243 -7.91 -10.27 23.45
CA ASP A 243 -7.58 -8.94 22.91
C ASP A 243 -8.46 -8.62 21.70
N PHE A 244 -8.64 -9.58 20.77
CA PHE A 244 -9.57 -9.42 19.64
C PHE A 244 -11.02 -9.28 20.09
N GLY A 245 -11.43 -9.94 21.19
CA GLY A 245 -12.71 -9.69 21.83
C GLY A 245 -12.87 -8.24 22.25
N THR A 246 -11.88 -7.69 22.96
CA THR A 246 -11.86 -6.28 23.37
C THR A 246 -11.88 -5.33 22.15
N MET A 247 -11.12 -5.62 21.10
CA MET A 247 -11.17 -4.85 19.85
C MET A 247 -12.55 -4.88 19.20
N ALA A 248 -13.23 -6.04 19.22
CA ALA A 248 -14.54 -6.20 18.61
C ALA A 248 -15.64 -5.47 19.40
N GLU A 249 -15.61 -5.51 20.72
CA GLU A 249 -16.51 -4.74 21.60
C GLU A 249 -16.45 -3.24 21.32
N ASN A 250 -15.27 -2.74 20.93
CA ASN A 250 -15.03 -1.34 20.58
C ASN A 250 -15.05 -1.08 19.06
N HIS A 251 -15.54 -2.05 18.27
CA HIS A 251 -15.70 -1.94 16.82
C HIS A 251 -14.42 -1.60 16.04
N ALA A 252 -13.25 -1.93 16.57
CA ALA A 252 -11.97 -1.78 15.87
C ALA A 252 -11.86 -2.74 14.67
N LYS A 253 -10.77 -2.66 13.92
CA LYS A 253 -10.50 -3.47 12.71
C LYS A 253 -9.06 -3.94 12.72
N VAL A 254 -8.75 -4.86 11.82
CA VAL A 254 -7.41 -5.44 11.66
C VAL A 254 -6.92 -5.29 10.21
N VAL A 255 -5.65 -4.97 10.04
CA VAL A 255 -4.94 -5.04 8.76
C VAL A 255 -3.87 -6.12 8.87
N TRP A 256 -4.03 -7.17 8.10
CA TRP A 256 -3.19 -8.35 8.13
C TRP A 256 -2.13 -8.32 7.03
N SER A 257 -0.86 -8.56 7.38
CA SER A 257 0.28 -8.65 6.48
C SER A 257 0.92 -10.03 6.60
N PRO A 258 0.30 -11.09 6.06
CA PRO A 258 0.69 -12.47 6.30
C PRO A 258 2.14 -12.78 5.97
N LEU A 259 2.66 -12.32 4.83
CA LEU A 259 4.02 -12.63 4.44
C LEU A 259 5.05 -11.92 5.30
N SER A 260 4.84 -10.64 5.58
CA SER A 260 5.74 -9.86 6.42
C SER A 260 5.81 -10.41 7.85
N ASN A 261 4.67 -10.74 8.43
CA ASN A 261 4.63 -11.32 9.77
C ASN A 261 5.45 -12.62 9.84
N LEU A 262 5.33 -13.49 8.83
CA LEU A 262 6.09 -14.74 8.80
C LEU A 262 7.59 -14.51 8.58
N LEU A 263 7.97 -13.59 7.70
CA LEU A 263 9.38 -13.26 7.44
C LEU A 263 10.07 -12.69 8.67
N LEU A 264 9.41 -11.78 9.38
CA LEU A 264 10.01 -11.08 10.53
C LEU A 264 9.94 -11.90 11.82
N TYR A 265 8.84 -12.65 12.05
CA TYR A 265 8.54 -13.27 13.33
C TYR A 265 8.38 -14.79 13.29
N GLY A 266 8.37 -15.41 12.11
CA GLY A 266 8.07 -16.83 11.95
C GLY A 266 6.64 -17.22 12.33
N LYS A 267 5.80 -16.25 12.69
CA LYS A 267 4.40 -16.38 13.07
C LYS A 267 3.56 -15.32 12.38
N THR A 268 2.25 -15.53 12.30
CA THR A 268 1.32 -14.53 11.79
C THR A 268 0.24 -14.24 12.82
N THR A 269 -0.50 -13.16 12.61
CA THR A 269 -1.67 -12.75 13.40
C THR A 269 -2.68 -13.89 13.51
N ASP A 270 -3.27 -14.10 14.66
CA ASP A 270 -4.41 -15.04 14.83
C ASP A 270 -5.68 -14.44 14.22
N VAL A 271 -5.69 -14.36 12.88
CA VAL A 271 -6.84 -13.84 12.14
C VAL A 271 -8.07 -14.74 12.20
N ALA A 272 -7.92 -16.00 12.62
CA ALA A 272 -9.06 -16.89 12.88
C ALA A 272 -9.79 -16.45 14.15
N ALA A 273 -9.07 -16.10 15.21
CA ALA A 273 -9.65 -15.50 16.41
C ALA A 273 -10.25 -14.12 16.11
N ALA A 274 -9.56 -13.26 15.36
CA ALA A 274 -10.08 -11.97 14.95
C ALA A 274 -11.40 -12.09 14.16
N ARG A 275 -11.48 -13.03 13.21
CA ARG A 275 -12.73 -13.34 12.48
C ARG A 275 -13.83 -13.86 13.41
N THR A 276 -13.50 -14.77 14.32
CA THR A 276 -14.46 -15.33 15.28
C THR A 276 -15.04 -14.24 16.19
N ALA A 277 -14.23 -13.25 16.56
CA ALA A 277 -14.67 -12.06 17.29
C ALA A 277 -15.53 -11.11 16.43
N GLY A 278 -15.65 -11.33 15.12
CA GLY A 278 -16.45 -10.49 14.20
C GLY A 278 -15.73 -9.27 13.66
N LEU A 279 -14.40 -9.19 13.80
CA LEU A 279 -13.62 -8.06 13.30
C LEU A 279 -13.56 -8.05 11.76
N THR A 280 -13.64 -6.85 11.18
CA THR A 280 -13.35 -6.66 9.75
C THR A 280 -11.83 -6.70 9.54
N ILE A 281 -11.39 -7.56 8.60
CA ILE A 281 -9.99 -7.77 8.29
C ILE A 281 -9.72 -7.27 6.86
N ALA A 282 -8.66 -6.47 6.68
CA ALA A 282 -8.10 -6.10 5.39
C ALA A 282 -6.69 -6.66 5.23
N LEU A 283 -6.16 -6.67 4.00
CA LEU A 283 -4.77 -7.01 3.69
C LEU A 283 -3.91 -5.76 3.47
N GLY A 284 -2.61 -5.93 3.74
CA GLY A 284 -1.56 -5.02 3.32
C GLY A 284 -0.28 -5.78 3.03
N SER A 285 0.42 -5.44 1.95
CA SER A 285 1.66 -6.12 1.57
C SER A 285 2.86 -5.69 2.41
N ASP A 286 2.68 -4.68 3.25
CA ASP A 286 3.70 -4.02 4.04
C ASP A 286 4.71 -3.29 3.16
N TRP A 287 5.77 -3.95 2.75
CA TRP A 287 6.81 -3.44 1.86
C TRP A 287 7.59 -4.56 1.19
N SER A 288 8.34 -4.21 0.10
CA SER A 288 9.17 -5.21 -0.59
C SER A 288 10.31 -5.79 0.26
N PRO A 289 10.95 -5.05 1.20
CA PRO A 289 12.04 -5.60 2.02
C PRO A 289 11.68 -6.79 2.91
N SER A 290 10.48 -6.86 3.43
CA SER A 290 10.05 -8.02 4.23
C SER A 290 8.58 -8.37 4.02
N GLY A 291 8.08 -8.25 2.81
CA GLY A 291 6.69 -8.57 2.47
C GLY A 291 6.52 -8.95 1.01
N SER A 292 5.29 -8.88 0.51
CA SER A 292 5.00 -9.10 -0.89
C SER A 292 5.37 -7.88 -1.74
N LYS A 293 5.75 -8.10 -2.99
CA LYS A 293 6.05 -7.00 -3.92
C LYS A 293 4.88 -6.03 -4.12
N ASN A 294 3.65 -6.50 -3.92
CA ASN A 294 2.42 -5.76 -4.15
C ASN A 294 1.23 -6.52 -3.56
N LEU A 295 0.07 -5.86 -3.51
CA LEU A 295 -1.15 -6.45 -2.94
C LEU A 295 -1.66 -7.68 -3.72
N LEU A 296 -1.43 -7.76 -5.04
CA LEU A 296 -1.77 -8.96 -5.83
C LEU A 296 -0.92 -10.18 -5.39
N GLY A 297 0.32 -9.96 -5.01
CA GLY A 297 1.20 -10.95 -4.38
C GLY A 297 0.69 -11.34 -2.99
N GLU A 298 0.24 -10.36 -2.20
CA GLU A 298 -0.26 -10.60 -0.84
C GLU A 298 -1.56 -11.41 -0.81
N LEU A 299 -2.43 -11.30 -1.84
CA LEU A 299 -3.58 -12.21 -2.00
C LEU A 299 -3.13 -13.68 -2.09
N LYS A 300 -2.01 -13.96 -2.78
CA LYS A 300 -1.44 -15.31 -2.90
C LYS A 300 -0.85 -15.78 -1.58
N ALA A 301 -0.11 -14.90 -0.90
CA ALA A 301 0.43 -15.18 0.42
C ALA A 301 -0.69 -15.49 1.42
N ALA A 302 -1.74 -14.67 1.47
CA ALA A 302 -2.91 -14.89 2.32
C ALA A 302 -3.58 -16.24 2.03
N LYS A 303 -3.72 -16.63 0.74
CA LYS A 303 -4.29 -17.93 0.35
C LYS A 303 -3.44 -19.10 0.85
N VAL A 304 -2.12 -19.03 0.66
CA VAL A 304 -1.19 -20.07 1.09
C VAL A 304 -1.16 -20.17 2.62
N VAL A 305 -1.06 -19.04 3.31
CA VAL A 305 -1.02 -18.97 4.78
C VAL A 305 -2.35 -19.47 5.37
N SER A 306 -3.49 -19.06 4.78
CA SER A 306 -4.80 -19.54 5.21
C SER A 306 -4.94 -21.06 5.08
N ALA A 307 -4.45 -21.63 3.99
CA ALA A 307 -4.47 -23.08 3.80
C ALA A 307 -3.50 -23.81 4.75
N HIS A 308 -2.29 -23.26 4.94
CA HIS A 308 -1.25 -23.87 5.78
C HIS A 308 -1.66 -23.96 7.25
N PHE A 309 -2.27 -22.90 7.78
CA PHE A 309 -2.71 -22.82 9.18
C PHE A 309 -4.20 -23.18 9.40
N ASN A 310 -4.90 -23.63 8.36
CA ASN A 310 -6.33 -23.97 8.41
C ASN A 310 -7.21 -22.83 8.94
N LEU A 311 -6.95 -21.59 8.50
CA LEU A 311 -7.65 -20.40 8.98
C LEU A 311 -9.08 -20.30 8.44
N GLY A 312 -9.45 -21.12 7.44
CA GLY A 312 -10.82 -21.26 6.95
C GLY A 312 -11.35 -20.09 6.12
N PHE A 313 -10.48 -19.23 5.54
CA PHE A 313 -10.91 -18.19 4.62
C PHE A 313 -11.20 -18.75 3.22
N SER A 314 -12.36 -18.42 2.69
CA SER A 314 -12.70 -18.66 1.27
C SER A 314 -11.91 -17.73 0.35
N ASP A 315 -11.88 -18.02 -0.95
CA ASP A 315 -11.28 -17.11 -1.93
C ASP A 315 -12.02 -15.77 -2.01
N PHE A 316 -13.35 -15.77 -1.77
CA PHE A 316 -14.12 -14.55 -1.63
C PHE A 316 -13.64 -13.70 -0.44
N ASP A 317 -13.45 -14.30 0.74
CA ASP A 317 -12.97 -13.59 1.92
C ASP A 317 -11.62 -12.91 1.66
N ILE A 318 -10.69 -13.62 1.02
CA ILE A 318 -9.36 -13.10 0.71
C ILE A 318 -9.45 -11.92 -0.28
N VAL A 319 -10.28 -12.03 -1.33
CA VAL A 319 -10.48 -10.91 -2.27
C VAL A 319 -11.23 -9.75 -1.59
N ALA A 320 -12.15 -10.04 -0.68
CA ALA A 320 -12.83 -9.02 0.11
C ALA A 320 -11.86 -8.21 0.98
N MET A 321 -10.82 -8.86 1.54
CA MET A 321 -9.77 -8.18 2.32
C MET A 321 -8.92 -7.18 1.51
N ALA A 322 -8.95 -7.25 0.18
CA ALA A 322 -8.27 -6.31 -0.70
C ALA A 322 -9.22 -5.37 -1.48
N THR A 323 -10.53 -5.45 -1.25
CA THR A 323 -11.54 -4.68 -1.98
C THR A 323 -12.55 -4.02 -1.05
N ARG A 324 -13.65 -4.72 -0.72
CA ARG A 324 -14.76 -4.15 0.07
C ARG A 324 -14.40 -3.88 1.54
N ASN A 325 -13.60 -4.75 2.16
CA ASN A 325 -13.25 -4.60 3.57
C ASN A 325 -12.38 -3.35 3.82
N PRO A 326 -11.27 -3.12 3.08
CA PRO A 326 -10.49 -1.89 3.25
C PRO A 326 -11.29 -0.64 2.93
N ALA A 327 -12.22 -0.68 1.95
CA ALA A 327 -13.11 0.44 1.71
C ALA A 327 -14.02 0.74 2.93
N ALA A 328 -14.54 -0.30 3.59
CA ALA A 328 -15.33 -0.15 4.81
C ALA A 328 -14.50 0.39 5.98
N ILE A 329 -13.26 -0.07 6.14
CA ILE A 329 -12.32 0.41 7.16
C ILE A 329 -12.04 1.90 6.97
N LEU A 330 -11.82 2.36 5.74
CA LEU A 330 -11.60 3.76 5.39
C LEU A 330 -12.88 4.62 5.49
N LYS A 331 -14.06 4.04 5.68
CA LYS A 331 -15.36 4.70 5.52
C LYS A 331 -15.60 5.18 4.07
N TRP A 332 -15.07 4.45 3.11
CA TRP A 332 -15.18 4.73 1.67
C TRP A 332 -16.15 3.76 0.96
N ASP A 333 -16.76 2.84 1.68
CA ASP A 333 -17.61 1.77 1.16
C ASP A 333 -18.84 2.27 0.38
N ALA A 334 -19.35 3.45 0.68
CA ALA A 334 -20.38 4.12 -0.14
C ALA A 334 -19.87 4.53 -1.54
N LYS A 335 -18.55 4.62 -1.74
CA LYS A 335 -17.92 5.19 -2.94
C LYS A 335 -16.94 4.27 -3.65
N LEU A 336 -16.36 3.28 -2.97
CA LEU A 336 -15.35 2.36 -3.47
C LEU A 336 -15.57 0.93 -2.95
N GLY A 337 -14.68 0.01 -3.32
CA GLY A 337 -14.61 -1.37 -2.81
C GLY A 337 -15.60 -2.35 -3.41
N THR A 338 -16.64 -1.87 -4.11
CA THR A 338 -17.60 -2.69 -4.86
C THR A 338 -18.00 -1.98 -6.17
N ILE A 339 -18.50 -2.74 -7.15
CA ILE A 339 -18.96 -2.19 -8.42
C ILE A 339 -20.47 -1.93 -8.35
N ALA A 340 -20.87 -0.67 -8.25
CA ALA A 340 -22.27 -0.26 -8.22
C ALA A 340 -22.44 1.15 -8.81
N LYS A 341 -23.66 1.48 -9.26
CA LYS A 341 -24.01 2.82 -9.72
C LYS A 341 -23.68 3.88 -8.67
N GLY A 342 -23.09 4.99 -9.10
CA GLY A 342 -22.73 6.13 -8.27
C GLY A 342 -21.37 6.03 -7.59
N LYS A 343 -20.75 4.84 -7.56
CA LYS A 343 -19.39 4.66 -7.03
C LYS A 343 -18.33 5.15 -8.01
N PHE A 344 -17.13 5.44 -7.53
CA PHE A 344 -16.00 5.73 -8.41
C PHE A 344 -15.67 4.53 -9.29
N ALA A 345 -15.32 4.79 -10.54
CA ALA A 345 -14.90 3.78 -11.48
C ALA A 345 -13.39 3.47 -11.30
N ASP A 346 -13.05 2.99 -10.11
CA ASP A 346 -11.76 2.40 -9.79
C ASP A 346 -11.89 0.89 -10.01
N LEU A 347 -11.37 0.41 -11.14
CA LEU A 347 -11.63 -0.94 -11.65
C LEU A 347 -10.32 -1.64 -12.01
N LEU A 348 -10.30 -2.94 -11.79
CA LEU A 348 -9.26 -3.86 -12.22
C LEU A 348 -9.85 -4.87 -13.20
N VAL A 349 -9.27 -5.00 -14.38
CA VAL A 349 -9.65 -6.00 -15.37
C VAL A 349 -8.53 -7.01 -15.54
N VAL A 350 -8.86 -8.28 -15.34
CA VAL A 350 -7.95 -9.40 -15.50
C VAL A 350 -8.40 -10.28 -16.67
N LYS A 351 -7.44 -10.74 -17.47
CA LYS A 351 -7.68 -11.59 -18.64
C LYS A 351 -8.41 -12.89 -18.27
N GLY A 352 -9.45 -13.26 -19.05
CA GLY A 352 -10.21 -14.49 -18.84
C GLY A 352 -11.54 -14.26 -18.13
N VAL A 353 -12.51 -15.15 -18.41
CA VAL A 353 -13.91 -15.03 -17.96
C VAL A 353 -14.48 -16.34 -17.41
N THR A 354 -13.64 -17.35 -17.20
CA THR A 354 -14.04 -18.69 -16.78
C THR A 354 -13.61 -19.03 -15.37
N GLY A 355 -14.16 -20.09 -14.82
CA GLY A 355 -13.84 -20.60 -13.49
C GLY A 355 -14.39 -19.74 -12.35
N ASP A 356 -14.04 -20.12 -11.12
CA ASP A 356 -14.36 -19.34 -9.93
C ASP A 356 -13.70 -17.95 -10.01
N PRO A 357 -14.45 -16.84 -9.85
CA PRO A 357 -13.91 -15.51 -10.07
C PRO A 357 -12.90 -15.09 -8.99
N TYR A 358 -13.03 -15.56 -7.78
CA TYR A 358 -12.17 -15.16 -6.67
C TYR A 358 -10.82 -15.89 -6.76
N ALA A 359 -10.86 -17.21 -6.97
CA ALA A 359 -9.67 -18.01 -7.27
C ALA A 359 -8.95 -17.48 -8.53
N HIS A 360 -9.71 -17.02 -9.53
CA HIS A 360 -9.16 -16.43 -10.75
C HIS A 360 -8.32 -15.19 -10.46
N LEU A 361 -8.81 -14.26 -9.63
CA LEU A 361 -8.05 -13.07 -9.24
C LEU A 361 -6.79 -13.45 -8.44
N ILE A 362 -6.93 -14.32 -7.44
CA ILE A 362 -5.79 -14.76 -6.61
C ILE A 362 -4.68 -15.41 -7.45
N LYS A 363 -5.04 -16.20 -8.47
CA LYS A 363 -4.08 -16.88 -9.37
C LYS A 363 -3.48 -15.97 -10.43
N SER A 364 -4.06 -14.79 -10.66
CA SER A 364 -3.61 -13.89 -11.71
C SER A 364 -2.25 -13.29 -11.39
N ARG A 365 -1.49 -13.00 -12.45
CA ARG A 365 -0.19 -12.33 -12.39
C ARG A 365 -0.30 -10.93 -12.96
N GLU A 366 0.67 -10.08 -12.74
CA GLU A 366 0.70 -8.71 -13.27
C GLU A 366 0.59 -8.69 -14.80
N GLN A 367 1.12 -9.70 -15.48
CA GLN A 367 0.98 -9.84 -16.94
C GLN A 367 -0.45 -10.18 -17.41
N ASP A 368 -1.33 -10.64 -16.54
CA ASP A 368 -2.72 -10.97 -16.86
C ASP A 368 -3.65 -9.74 -16.72
N ILE A 369 -3.14 -8.62 -16.19
CA ILE A 369 -3.92 -7.40 -16.04
C ILE A 369 -4.10 -6.75 -17.41
N VAL A 370 -5.37 -6.54 -17.78
CA VAL A 370 -5.81 -5.96 -19.04
C VAL A 370 -6.00 -4.46 -18.96
N LEU A 371 -6.55 -3.99 -17.81
CA LEU A 371 -6.82 -2.58 -17.57
C LEU A 371 -6.91 -2.29 -16.07
N VAL A 372 -6.39 -1.14 -15.67
CA VAL A 372 -6.64 -0.51 -14.37
C VAL A 372 -7.19 0.89 -14.62
N THR A 373 -8.28 1.24 -13.94
CA THR A 373 -8.83 2.59 -13.95
C THR A 373 -8.86 3.17 -12.55
N ILE A 374 -8.59 4.47 -12.43
CA ILE A 374 -8.71 5.22 -11.18
C ILE A 374 -9.54 6.47 -11.48
N GLY A 375 -10.67 6.61 -10.78
CA GLY A 375 -11.60 7.70 -11.02
C GLY A 375 -12.08 7.76 -12.48
N GLY A 376 -12.42 6.61 -13.07
CA GLY A 376 -12.90 6.52 -14.44
C GLY A 376 -11.85 6.77 -15.54
N ARG A 377 -10.58 7.03 -15.15
CA ARG A 377 -9.49 7.24 -16.11
C ARG A 377 -8.68 5.96 -16.29
N PRO A 378 -8.47 5.48 -17.54
CA PRO A 378 -7.55 4.39 -17.83
C PRO A 378 -6.12 4.78 -17.41
N ARG A 379 -5.53 4.00 -16.49
CA ARG A 379 -4.20 4.27 -15.91
C ARG A 379 -3.13 3.32 -16.38
N TYR A 380 -3.49 2.06 -16.49
CA TYR A 380 -2.57 1.01 -16.92
C TYR A 380 -3.31 -0.08 -17.68
N GLY A 381 -2.70 -0.63 -18.71
CA GLY A 381 -3.30 -1.77 -19.41
C GLY A 381 -2.62 -2.14 -20.71
N THR A 382 -3.27 -3.07 -21.43
CA THR A 382 -2.83 -3.44 -22.78
C THR A 382 -3.00 -2.25 -23.73
N LYS A 383 -2.07 -2.08 -24.68
CA LYS A 383 -2.08 -0.94 -25.62
C LYS A 383 -3.46 -0.79 -26.29
N THR A 384 -4.02 -1.89 -26.77
CA THR A 384 -5.31 -1.87 -27.49
C THR A 384 -6.47 -1.41 -26.59
N VAL A 385 -6.57 -1.92 -25.36
CA VAL A 385 -7.65 -1.57 -24.43
C VAL A 385 -7.50 -0.14 -23.95
N MET A 386 -6.29 0.29 -23.61
CA MET A 386 -6.00 1.69 -23.25
C MET A 386 -6.43 2.66 -24.34
N GLN A 387 -6.03 2.43 -25.59
CA GLN A 387 -6.41 3.28 -26.72
C GLN A 387 -7.93 3.34 -26.93
N LYS A 388 -8.62 2.19 -26.90
CA LYS A 388 -10.09 2.13 -27.05
C LYS A 388 -10.82 2.82 -25.90
N ALA A 389 -10.26 2.80 -24.69
CA ALA A 389 -10.79 3.50 -23.52
C ALA A 389 -10.42 4.99 -23.50
N GLY A 390 -9.72 5.49 -24.53
CA GLY A 390 -9.28 6.88 -24.61
C GLY A 390 -8.13 7.22 -23.65
N GLY A 391 -7.39 6.20 -23.18
CA GLY A 391 -6.18 6.35 -22.40
C GLY A 391 -4.94 6.53 -23.27
N SER A 392 -3.97 7.25 -22.75
CA SER A 392 -2.64 7.46 -23.35
C SER A 392 -1.60 7.33 -22.24
N GLY A 393 -0.32 7.35 -22.57
CA GLY A 393 0.75 7.29 -21.57
C GLY A 393 2.03 6.70 -22.14
N GLU A 394 2.90 6.28 -21.23
CA GLU A 394 4.20 5.72 -21.54
C GLU A 394 4.10 4.23 -21.89
N ALA A 395 4.92 3.79 -22.84
CA ALA A 395 5.03 2.38 -23.20
C ALA A 395 5.95 1.66 -22.22
N LEU A 396 5.54 0.48 -21.77
CA LEU A 396 6.37 -0.43 -20.98
C LEU A 396 6.13 -1.88 -21.38
N LYS A 397 6.99 -2.78 -20.91
CA LYS A 397 6.81 -4.24 -21.06
C LYS A 397 6.63 -4.87 -19.69
N ILE A 398 5.62 -5.75 -19.57
CA ILE A 398 5.44 -6.64 -18.43
C ILE A 398 5.47 -8.07 -18.96
N GLY A 399 6.50 -8.82 -18.55
CA GLY A 399 6.86 -10.06 -19.24
C GLY A 399 7.15 -9.80 -20.72
N SER A 400 6.54 -10.57 -21.62
CA SER A 400 6.64 -10.38 -23.08
C SER A 400 5.61 -9.37 -23.65
N SER A 401 4.70 -8.85 -22.82
CA SER A 401 3.54 -8.10 -23.28
C SER A 401 3.75 -6.59 -23.23
N ALA A 402 3.41 -5.91 -24.34
CA ALA A 402 3.40 -4.45 -24.38
C ALA A 402 2.23 -3.89 -23.56
N ARG A 403 2.51 -2.87 -22.77
CA ARG A 403 1.57 -2.13 -21.91
C ARG A 403 1.73 -0.63 -22.10
N VAL A 404 0.74 0.10 -21.62
CA VAL A 404 0.75 1.55 -21.52
C VAL A 404 0.38 1.92 -20.08
N ILE A 405 1.07 2.92 -19.52
CA ILE A 405 0.82 3.45 -18.19
C ILE A 405 0.68 4.97 -18.25
N ASP A 406 -0.36 5.51 -17.61
CA ASP A 406 -0.65 6.93 -17.53
C ASP A 406 -0.55 7.41 -16.07
N PHE A 407 0.38 8.30 -15.82
CA PHE A 407 0.57 8.93 -14.51
C PHE A 407 0.00 10.35 -14.44
N SER A 408 -0.58 10.86 -15.53
CA SER A 408 -1.07 12.23 -15.54
C SER A 408 -2.18 12.46 -14.52
N SER A 409 -2.05 13.46 -13.68
CA SER A 409 -3.09 13.85 -12.72
C SER A 409 -3.18 15.38 -12.65
N PRO A 410 -4.39 15.97 -12.70
CA PRO A 410 -4.54 17.43 -12.64
C PRO A 410 -4.07 18.03 -11.31
N ASP A 411 -4.13 17.25 -10.23
CA ASP A 411 -3.77 17.67 -8.86
C ASP A 411 -2.41 17.10 -8.41
N GLN A 412 -1.61 16.61 -9.35
CA GLN A 412 -0.31 16.02 -9.08
C GLN A 412 0.67 17.06 -8.50
N ASP A 413 1.47 16.64 -7.53
CA ASP A 413 2.57 17.46 -7.05
C ASP A 413 3.56 17.74 -8.19
N PRO A 414 4.04 19.00 -8.34
CA PRO A 414 4.89 19.40 -9.47
C PRO A 414 6.24 18.70 -9.45
N GLY A 415 6.81 18.52 -10.63
CA GLY A 415 8.16 17.97 -10.86
C GLY A 415 8.19 16.51 -11.28
N ILE A 416 7.15 15.73 -10.97
CA ILE A 416 7.11 14.28 -11.29
C ILE A 416 6.65 14.06 -12.73
N GLU A 417 5.83 14.92 -13.28
CA GLU A 417 5.39 14.86 -14.66
C GLU A 417 6.54 14.88 -15.67
N LYS A 418 7.71 15.40 -15.27
CA LYS A 418 8.91 15.54 -16.09
C LYS A 418 9.78 14.28 -16.16
N VAL A 419 9.47 13.26 -15.37
CA VAL A 419 10.27 12.03 -15.28
C VAL A 419 9.49 10.87 -15.88
N SER A 420 9.98 10.26 -16.95
CA SER A 420 9.41 9.03 -17.51
C SER A 420 9.73 7.82 -16.61
N LEU A 421 8.95 6.74 -16.74
CA LEU A 421 9.22 5.49 -15.99
C LEU A 421 10.58 4.88 -16.37
N ALA A 422 10.97 5.00 -17.64
CA ALA A 422 12.27 4.52 -18.10
C ALA A 422 13.41 5.31 -17.44
N GLU A 423 13.28 6.64 -17.39
CA GLU A 423 14.24 7.52 -16.74
C GLU A 423 14.27 7.31 -15.22
N ALA A 424 13.10 7.20 -14.57
CA ALA A 424 12.99 6.86 -13.16
C ALA A 424 13.73 5.56 -12.83
N THR A 425 13.50 4.52 -13.64
CA THR A 425 14.17 3.22 -13.50
C THR A 425 15.69 3.36 -13.64
N SER A 426 16.17 4.15 -14.61
CA SER A 426 17.60 4.39 -14.83
C SER A 426 18.25 5.11 -13.66
N ARG A 427 17.62 6.20 -13.19
CA ARG A 427 18.12 6.99 -12.04
C ARG A 427 18.20 6.16 -10.77
N LEU A 428 17.14 5.39 -10.45
CA LEU A 428 17.11 4.54 -9.25
C LEU A 428 18.14 3.41 -9.33
N LYS A 429 18.32 2.78 -10.50
CA LYS A 429 19.39 1.78 -10.69
C LYS A 429 20.77 2.36 -10.48
N ALA A 430 21.03 3.57 -11.00
CA ALA A 430 22.30 4.25 -10.81
C ALA A 430 22.54 4.58 -9.34
N ALA A 431 21.53 5.14 -8.65
CA ALA A 431 21.59 5.49 -7.24
C ALA A 431 21.86 4.25 -6.35
N LEU A 432 21.06 3.18 -6.52
CA LEU A 432 21.25 1.93 -5.77
C LEU A 432 22.55 1.21 -6.13
N GLY A 433 23.07 1.39 -7.36
CA GLY A 433 24.35 0.86 -7.79
C GLY A 433 25.57 1.63 -7.25
N SER A 434 25.36 2.84 -6.71
CA SER A 434 26.41 3.71 -6.16
C SER A 434 26.19 4.12 -4.70
N LEU A 435 25.56 3.26 -3.92
CA LEU A 435 25.15 3.56 -2.52
C LEU A 435 26.31 4.04 -1.63
N GLY A 436 27.52 3.51 -1.80
CA GLY A 436 28.68 3.96 -1.02
C GLY A 436 29.05 5.44 -1.28
N ALA A 437 28.96 5.89 -2.54
CA ALA A 437 29.15 7.30 -2.88
C ALA A 437 27.99 8.17 -2.34
N LEU A 438 26.74 7.72 -2.53
CA LEU A 438 25.57 8.41 -1.97
C LEU A 438 25.60 8.51 -0.46
N GLN A 439 26.13 7.49 0.24
CA GLN A 439 26.32 7.52 1.69
C GLN A 439 27.28 8.65 2.08
N THR A 440 28.40 8.77 1.39
CA THR A 440 29.37 9.85 1.62
C THR A 440 28.73 11.22 1.40
N ASP A 441 28.01 11.40 0.33
CA ASP A 441 27.31 12.65 0.00
C ASP A 441 26.21 12.97 1.02
N SER A 442 25.48 11.96 1.49
CA SER A 442 24.43 12.12 2.50
C SER A 442 24.98 12.52 3.87
N LEU A 443 26.12 11.95 4.27
CA LEU A 443 26.83 12.34 5.50
C LEU A 443 27.31 13.79 5.41
N ALA A 444 27.96 14.17 4.30
CA ALA A 444 28.41 15.53 4.07
C ALA A 444 27.24 16.54 4.07
N MET A 445 26.10 16.15 3.50
CA MET A 445 24.87 16.96 3.49
C MET A 445 24.28 17.11 4.88
N SER A 446 24.18 16.02 5.64
CA SER A 446 23.71 16.03 7.03
C SER A 446 24.55 16.98 7.88
N ASP A 447 25.85 16.89 7.77
CA ASP A 447 26.80 17.77 8.45
C ASP A 447 26.66 19.25 8.03
N ALA A 448 26.49 19.53 6.74
CA ALA A 448 26.31 20.87 6.23
C ALA A 448 25.01 21.52 6.72
N ILE A 449 23.93 20.74 6.79
CA ILE A 449 22.65 21.18 7.35
C ILE A 449 22.77 21.43 8.86
N ALA A 450 23.41 20.52 9.61
CA ALA A 450 23.61 20.66 11.05
C ALA A 450 24.44 21.91 11.41
N ARG A 451 25.40 22.27 10.55
CA ARG A 451 26.21 23.49 10.70
C ARG A 451 25.53 24.76 10.18
N GLY A 452 24.33 24.65 9.59
CA GLY A 452 23.63 25.80 8.99
C GLY A 452 24.31 26.38 7.76
N THR A 453 25.24 25.65 7.13
CA THR A 453 25.98 26.10 5.94
C THR A 453 25.23 25.88 4.64
N VAL A 454 24.21 25.06 4.65
CA VAL A 454 23.31 24.78 3.50
C VAL A 454 21.87 25.01 3.90
N SER A 455 21.17 25.83 3.11
CA SER A 455 19.72 25.97 3.19
C SER A 455 19.12 25.41 1.90
N ARG A 456 18.27 24.39 2.01
CA ARG A 456 17.51 23.84 0.89
C ARG A 456 16.05 24.19 0.99
N THR A 457 15.42 24.48 -0.14
CA THR A 457 13.98 24.67 -0.26
C THR A 457 13.33 23.46 -0.94
N GLY A 458 12.02 23.28 -0.76
CA GLY A 458 11.26 22.21 -1.37
C GLY A 458 11.02 21.03 -0.44
N TRP A 459 10.73 19.87 -1.05
CA TRP A 459 10.32 18.65 -0.36
C TRP A 459 11.37 17.56 -0.53
N ARG A 460 11.55 16.77 0.51
CA ARG A 460 12.34 15.54 0.50
C ARG A 460 11.50 14.37 0.97
N LEU A 461 11.95 13.17 0.69
CA LEU A 461 11.35 11.96 1.24
C LEU A 461 11.45 12.00 2.77
N ALA A 462 10.33 11.73 3.44
CA ALA A 462 10.30 11.48 4.87
C ALA A 462 10.27 9.97 5.09
N LEU A 463 11.25 9.46 5.82
CA LEU A 463 11.39 8.04 6.11
C LEU A 463 10.67 7.68 7.41
N ASP A 464 10.26 6.43 7.53
CA ASP A 464 9.50 5.92 8.66
C ASP A 464 10.27 6.03 9.98
N GLU A 465 11.59 5.87 9.93
CA GLU A 465 12.48 6.02 11.08
C GLU A 465 12.47 7.47 11.63
N GLN A 466 12.18 8.46 10.79
CA GLN A 466 12.04 9.85 11.23
C GLN A 466 10.77 10.07 12.06
N PHE A 467 9.76 9.25 11.83
CA PHE A 467 8.50 9.30 12.60
C PHE A 467 8.57 8.47 13.88
N GLY A 468 9.46 7.45 13.94
CA GLY A 468 9.61 6.57 15.10
C GLY A 468 9.99 7.27 16.40
N ASN A 469 10.68 8.41 16.33
CA ASN A 469 11.16 9.11 17.51
C ASN A 469 10.48 10.45 17.80
N ASN A 470 9.79 11.07 16.86
CA ASN A 470 9.31 12.45 17.00
C ASN A 470 7.88 12.73 16.53
N VAL A 471 7.29 11.92 15.69
CA VAL A 471 5.87 12.01 15.37
C VAL A 471 5.18 10.95 16.16
N GLN A 472 5.19 11.18 17.41
CA GLN A 472 4.69 10.22 18.33
C GLN A 472 3.21 10.35 18.44
N LEU A 473 2.63 9.23 18.17
CA LEU A 473 1.64 8.77 19.06
C LEU A 473 2.24 7.95 20.23
N ARG A 474 3.51 8.02 20.44
CA ARG A 474 3.84 8.05 21.83
C ARG A 474 3.35 9.39 22.27
N PRO A 475 2.37 9.44 23.14
CA PRO A 475 2.18 10.60 23.94
C PRO A 475 3.40 10.70 24.81
N ARG A 476 4.54 10.96 24.27
CA ARG A 476 5.55 11.49 25.09
C ARG A 476 5.01 12.78 25.53
N LEU A 477 4.64 12.75 26.78
CA LEU A 477 4.61 13.84 27.68
C LEU A 477 5.46 14.94 27.15
N ALA A 478 4.93 16.12 27.24
CA ALA A 478 5.66 17.34 27.02
C ALA A 478 7.12 17.05 27.32
N TYR A 479 7.90 16.92 26.27
CA TYR A 479 9.33 16.91 26.39
C TYR A 479 9.68 18.30 26.89
N ASP A 480 9.93 18.45 28.19
CA ASP A 480 10.34 19.70 28.83
C ASP A 480 11.69 20.21 28.33
N GLY A 481 12.28 19.54 27.38
CA GLY A 481 13.46 19.99 26.66
C GLY A 481 13.02 20.65 25.35
N VAL A 482 13.19 21.97 25.27
CA VAL A 482 13.12 22.72 24.02
C VAL A 482 14.12 22.11 23.03
N ARG A 483 13.65 21.20 22.16
CA ARG A 483 14.40 20.87 20.96
C ARG A 483 14.20 22.01 19.96
N THR A 484 15.05 23.00 20.08
CA THR A 484 15.23 24.05 19.08
C THR A 484 16.10 23.48 17.98
N GLY A 485 15.48 23.04 16.91
CA GLY A 485 16.17 22.60 15.71
C GLY A 485 15.49 21.39 15.07
N PRO A 486 15.59 21.24 13.74
CA PRO A 486 15.09 20.07 13.07
C PRO A 486 15.86 18.85 13.54
N ASP A 487 15.16 17.81 13.92
CA ASP A 487 15.77 16.52 14.26
C ASP A 487 16.25 15.81 12.99
N LEU A 488 17.19 16.46 12.31
CA LEU A 488 17.91 15.88 11.17
C LEU A 488 18.83 14.75 11.62
N ALA A 489 19.14 14.68 12.92
CA ALA A 489 19.88 13.60 13.53
C ALA A 489 19.09 12.27 13.61
N ALA A 490 17.77 12.30 13.40
CA ALA A 490 16.95 11.08 13.39
C ALA A 490 17.00 10.31 12.06
N VAL A 491 17.55 10.89 10.99
CA VAL A 491 17.98 10.10 9.83
C VAL A 491 19.34 9.52 10.17
N ALA A 492 19.35 8.39 10.86
CA ALA A 492 20.58 7.69 11.15
C ALA A 492 21.19 7.17 9.84
N VAL A 493 22.02 8.01 9.21
CA VAL A 493 22.94 7.50 8.21
C VAL A 493 23.81 6.48 8.93
N THR A 494 23.71 5.23 8.49
CA THR A 494 24.52 4.18 9.11
C THR A 494 26.00 4.45 8.85
N ASP A 495 26.86 4.28 9.86
CA ASP A 495 28.33 4.30 9.70
C ASP A 495 28.85 3.03 9.00
N GLU A 496 28.00 2.01 8.88
CA GLU A 496 28.35 0.78 8.19
C GLU A 496 28.41 1.03 6.67
N PRO A 497 29.47 0.57 5.99
CA PRO A 497 29.59 0.75 4.54
C PRO A 497 28.40 0.18 3.77
N LEU A 498 27.79 0.99 2.91
CA LEU A 498 26.72 0.54 2.04
C LEU A 498 27.30 -0.06 0.75
N HIS A 499 26.73 -1.19 0.35
CA HIS A 499 27.08 -1.88 -0.88
C HIS A 499 26.00 -1.70 -1.95
N PRO A 500 26.35 -1.82 -3.24
CA PRO A 500 25.35 -1.77 -4.32
C PRO A 500 24.22 -2.76 -4.12
N ILE A 501 22.99 -2.28 -4.33
CA ILE A 501 21.75 -3.06 -4.25
C ILE A 501 21.05 -2.98 -5.60
N LYS A 502 20.43 -4.08 -6.05
CA LYS A 502 19.59 -4.06 -7.25
C LYS A 502 18.28 -3.35 -6.96
N LEU A 503 17.81 -2.55 -7.92
CA LEU A 503 16.44 -2.03 -7.90
C LEU A 503 15.45 -3.20 -7.92
N ASP A 504 14.52 -3.24 -6.98
CA ASP A 504 13.48 -4.25 -6.93
C ASP A 504 12.60 -4.22 -8.19
N GLY A 505 12.25 -5.38 -8.74
CA GLY A 505 11.50 -5.46 -9.99
C GLY A 505 10.05 -4.97 -9.87
N LEU A 506 9.47 -4.46 -10.97
CA LEU A 506 8.06 -4.05 -11.00
C LEU A 506 7.09 -5.22 -10.76
N THR A 507 7.51 -6.45 -11.09
CA THR A 507 6.68 -7.66 -11.02
C THR A 507 7.49 -8.84 -10.50
N VAL A 508 6.83 -9.82 -9.91
CA VAL A 508 7.49 -11.05 -9.47
C VAL A 508 8.05 -11.84 -10.66
N ALA A 509 7.26 -11.97 -11.73
CA ALA A 509 7.72 -12.70 -12.94
C ALA A 509 8.92 -12.04 -13.63
N GLY A 510 9.11 -10.74 -13.44
CA GLY A 510 10.27 -9.99 -13.94
C GLY A 510 11.48 -10.00 -13.00
N ASP A 511 11.37 -10.66 -11.86
CA ASP A 511 12.40 -10.69 -10.83
C ASP A 511 12.56 -12.10 -10.21
N PRO A 512 13.32 -12.97 -10.87
CA PRO A 512 13.54 -14.33 -10.37
C PRO A 512 14.25 -14.35 -9.00
N VAL A 513 15.01 -13.32 -8.66
CA VAL A 513 15.73 -13.22 -7.38
C VAL A 513 14.74 -13.18 -6.20
N PHE A 514 13.57 -12.57 -6.36
CA PHE A 514 12.55 -12.52 -5.31
C PHE A 514 12.12 -13.93 -4.85
N LEU A 515 11.75 -14.80 -5.79
CA LEU A 515 11.29 -16.14 -5.46
C LEU A 515 12.45 -17.01 -4.92
N ASP A 516 13.66 -16.82 -5.42
CA ASP A 516 14.82 -17.56 -4.92
C ASP A 516 15.20 -17.10 -3.50
N THR A 517 15.17 -15.80 -3.23
CA THR A 517 15.36 -15.29 -1.87
C THR A 517 14.27 -15.82 -0.93
N LEU A 518 13.00 -15.76 -1.37
CA LEU A 518 11.88 -16.25 -0.56
C LEU A 518 12.01 -17.75 -0.21
N LYS A 519 12.51 -18.58 -1.13
CA LYS A 519 12.76 -20.00 -0.86
C LYS A 519 13.89 -20.24 0.14
N ASN A 520 14.83 -19.31 0.22
CA ASN A 520 15.99 -19.40 1.11
C ASN A 520 15.72 -18.75 2.49
N GLU A 521 14.53 -18.17 2.70
CA GLU A 521 14.13 -17.59 4.00
C GLU A 521 13.91 -18.70 5.04
N SER A 522 14.79 -18.75 6.03
CA SER A 522 14.73 -19.74 7.11
C SER A 522 13.59 -19.52 8.10
N ASN A 523 13.02 -18.32 8.14
CA ASN A 523 11.96 -17.95 9.07
C ASN A 523 10.57 -18.40 8.61
N LEU A 524 10.42 -18.67 7.32
CA LEU A 524 9.14 -19.12 6.77
C LEU A 524 8.85 -20.57 7.20
N PRO A 525 7.63 -20.86 7.65
CA PRO A 525 7.21 -22.23 7.87
C PRO A 525 7.37 -23.07 6.60
N PRO A 526 7.74 -24.36 6.74
CA PRO A 526 7.92 -25.25 5.60
C PRO A 526 6.70 -25.25 4.66
N GLY A 527 6.94 -25.12 3.36
CA GLY A 527 5.89 -25.12 2.34
C GLY A 527 5.30 -23.76 1.97
N ILE A 528 5.46 -22.71 2.79
CA ILE A 528 4.92 -21.36 2.47
C ILE A 528 5.57 -20.81 1.20
N ALA A 529 6.89 -20.74 1.14
CA ALA A 529 7.60 -20.22 -0.03
C ALA A 529 7.27 -21.04 -1.31
N ALA A 530 7.26 -22.36 -1.20
CA ALA A 530 6.88 -23.23 -2.31
C ALA A 530 5.44 -23.03 -2.75
N GLY A 531 4.50 -22.88 -1.79
CA GLY A 531 3.10 -22.61 -2.06
C GLY A 531 2.88 -21.27 -2.79
N ILE A 532 3.63 -20.22 -2.41
CA ILE A 532 3.58 -18.92 -3.10
C ILE A 532 4.18 -19.06 -4.51
N ALA A 533 5.30 -19.76 -4.66
CA ALA A 533 5.96 -19.93 -5.95
C ALA A 533 5.11 -20.66 -7.02
N VAL A 534 4.15 -21.48 -6.62
CA VAL A 534 3.21 -22.16 -7.54
C VAL A 534 2.40 -21.17 -8.38
N PHE A 535 2.21 -19.95 -7.89
CA PHE A 535 1.44 -18.92 -8.59
C PHE A 535 2.25 -18.20 -9.69
N TYR A 536 3.54 -18.40 -9.75
CA TYR A 536 4.45 -17.71 -10.65
C TYR A 536 5.21 -18.68 -11.57
#